data_8afd7d7e54539a44c01d63ac2186c055
#
_entry.id   8afd7d7e54539a44c01d63ac2186c055
#
_cell.length_a   1.000
_cell.length_b   1.000
_cell.length_c   1.000
_cell.angle_alpha   90.00
_cell.angle_beta   90.00
_cell.angle_gamma   90.00
#
_symmetry.space_group_name_H-M   'P 1'
#
loop_
_entity.id
_entity.type
_entity.pdbx_description
1 polymer ?
#
loop_
_entity_poly.entity_id
_entity_poly.type
_entity_poly.pdbx_seq_one_letter_code
_entity_poly.pdbx_strand_id
1 'polypeptide(L)'
;MERRDLLRQQLAGQSLDAIIDKMLALEEQLRQREEELSEARAFIAELKRQLFGSKAEKLTPEQAAQVQEIVIDLEEQQQRPEPLSKQVLKEERKIERERRPVHHPLPVKLETETVVLEPEITRCSGCGPLVRIGEEVSEEMDWVPAKLILRRTIRPKYAACRCGQLGMTIALLPPRLIPQSQLGLGLAVYILLARYDDHLSFYCLEKIFRERHGVEIPRSQMVQWVEQIAWLLKPLYEVIWREMKAGGYVQVDETPVKVLDPEVQGKAAQGYLWFFSVPGGDVILEFSRSRGQEVPRRRLQGFEGTIQTDAYEVYNALERKQDSTLKRLGCLAHCRRRFYQALQESFPEALWFILRIRELYRIEDRLRSLSPADRYQIRLLEAPPIWEELKQRAEDLQPKLLPQSTMGKAVNYFLNEYSALQVYLKDGRFEIDNNLVENDIRPAAVGRKRWLFIGHPQAGWRSAVVYSVLNSARRRGLNPQIYLTDILTRLPAIKITEIHQLLPGQWKPLSVNTS
;
A
#
# COMPACT_ATOMS: atom_id res chain seq x y z
N MET A 1 32.15 33.32 31.54
CA MET A 1 33.60 33.10 31.48
C MET A 1 33.96 31.66 31.85
N GLU A 2 33.37 31.10 32.90
CA GLU A 2 33.73 29.75 33.44
C GLU A 2 33.61 28.56 32.47
N ARG A 3 32.65 28.54 31.58
CA ARG A 3 32.40 27.37 30.68
C ARG A 3 33.45 27.25 29.54
N ARG A 4 33.97 28.38 29.05
CA ARG A 4 35.03 28.41 28.03
C ARG A 4 36.40 28.01 28.60
N ASP A 5 36.68 28.37 29.83
CA ASP A 5 37.94 28.07 30.50
C ASP A 5 38.01 26.59 30.93
N LEU A 6 36.86 26.01 31.32
CA LEU A 6 36.71 24.57 31.59
C LEU A 6 36.92 23.73 30.31
N LEU A 7 36.38 24.16 29.18
CA LEU A 7 36.57 23.52 27.89
C LEU A 7 38.02 23.61 27.40
N ARG A 8 38.70 24.76 27.64
CA ARG A 8 40.11 24.90 27.32
C ARG A 8 41.00 23.97 28.15
N GLN A 9 40.67 23.77 29.43
CA GLN A 9 41.39 22.83 30.30
C GLN A 9 41.16 21.38 29.87
N GLN A 10 39.95 21.01 29.44
CA GLN A 10 39.60 19.66 28.98
C GLN A 10 40.20 19.30 27.61
N LEU A 11 40.50 20.30 26.80
CA LEU A 11 41.08 20.14 25.45
C LEU A 11 42.61 20.34 25.42
N ALA A 12 43.18 20.84 26.51
CA ALA A 12 44.61 21.06 26.62
C ALA A 12 45.39 19.73 26.60
N GLY A 13 46.20 19.53 25.56
CA GLY A 13 47.01 18.32 25.38
C GLY A 13 46.42 17.25 24.43
N GLN A 14 45.26 17.50 23.81
CA GLN A 14 44.71 16.61 22.78
C GLN A 14 45.18 17.01 21.37
N SER A 15 45.41 16.05 20.49
CA SER A 15 45.71 16.33 19.09
C SER A 15 44.51 16.94 18.38
N LEU A 16 44.72 17.70 17.32
CA LEU A 16 43.65 18.30 16.52
C LEU A 16 42.68 17.24 15.98
N ASP A 17 43.22 16.10 15.55
CA ASP A 17 42.40 14.97 15.04
C ASP A 17 41.51 14.38 16.13
N ALA A 18 42.00 14.20 17.36
CA ALA A 18 41.21 13.73 18.49
C ALA A 18 40.09 14.71 18.89
N ILE A 19 40.29 16.01 18.69
CA ILE A 19 39.26 17.04 18.90
C ILE A 19 38.21 16.98 17.80
N ILE A 20 38.60 16.79 16.55
CA ILE A 20 37.73 16.62 15.40
C ILE A 20 36.87 15.38 15.56
N ASP A 21 37.45 14.23 15.90
CA ASP A 21 36.71 12.98 16.13
C ASP A 21 35.69 13.12 17.26
N LYS A 22 36.05 13.83 18.32
CA LYS A 22 35.14 14.10 19.43
C LYS A 22 34.01 15.06 19.07
N MET A 23 34.26 16.04 18.21
CA MET A 23 33.26 16.93 17.67
C MET A 23 32.28 16.18 16.75
N LEU A 24 32.77 15.34 15.85
CA LEU A 24 31.95 14.51 14.97
C LEU A 24 31.09 13.52 15.77
N ALA A 25 31.63 12.90 16.81
CA ALA A 25 30.86 12.03 17.71
C ALA A 25 29.75 12.79 18.47
N LEU A 26 30.05 14.02 18.90
CA LEU A 26 29.07 14.89 19.57
C LEU A 26 27.98 15.38 18.59
N GLU A 27 28.34 15.70 17.36
CA GLU A 27 27.38 16.07 16.30
C GLU A 27 26.44 14.91 15.98
N GLU A 28 26.97 13.69 15.88
CA GLU A 28 26.15 12.50 15.66
C GLU A 28 25.22 12.21 16.84
N GLN A 29 25.70 12.35 18.08
CA GLN A 29 24.83 12.22 19.27
C GLN A 29 23.74 13.31 19.33
N LEU A 30 24.04 14.53 18.92
CA LEU A 30 23.08 15.62 18.82
C LEU A 30 22.03 15.31 17.76
N ARG A 31 22.42 14.83 16.60
CA ARG A 31 21.51 14.42 15.52
C ARG A 31 20.57 13.32 15.97
N GLN A 32 21.08 12.28 16.62
CA GLN A 32 20.26 11.18 17.17
C GLN A 32 19.25 11.70 18.20
N ARG A 33 19.66 12.60 19.09
CA ARG A 33 18.74 13.19 20.07
C ARG A 33 17.69 14.11 19.46
N GLU A 34 18.01 14.82 18.39
CA GLU A 34 17.05 15.65 17.66
C GLU A 34 16.00 14.79 16.93
N GLU A 35 16.40 13.66 16.37
CA GLU A 35 15.51 12.66 15.79
C GLU A 35 14.57 12.07 16.86
N GLU A 36 15.09 11.65 18.02
CA GLU A 36 14.30 11.16 19.15
C GLU A 36 13.28 12.19 19.67
N LEU A 37 13.68 13.45 19.76
CA LEU A 37 12.81 14.56 20.16
C LEU A 37 11.71 14.84 19.14
N SER A 38 12.04 14.77 17.85
CA SER A 38 11.06 14.94 16.76
C SER A 38 10.01 13.85 16.79
N GLU A 39 10.44 12.60 17.00
CA GLU A 39 9.53 11.46 17.12
C GLU A 39 8.65 11.54 18.38
N ALA A 40 9.22 11.94 19.52
CA ALA A 40 8.47 12.12 20.75
C ALA A 40 7.37 13.20 20.58
N ARG A 41 7.69 14.32 19.91
CA ARG A 41 6.71 15.37 19.59
C ARG A 41 5.60 14.89 18.67
N ALA A 42 5.94 14.10 17.63
CA ALA A 42 4.96 13.51 16.74
C ALA A 42 4.05 12.53 17.49
N PHE A 43 4.60 11.77 18.41
CA PHE A 43 3.86 10.84 19.27
C PHE A 43 2.91 11.56 20.24
N ILE A 44 3.38 12.63 20.91
CA ILE A 44 2.54 13.47 21.77
C ILE A 44 1.40 14.12 20.96
N ALA A 45 1.68 14.59 19.75
CA ALA A 45 0.65 15.16 18.87
C ALA A 45 -0.39 14.10 18.47
N GLU A 46 0.04 12.87 18.19
CA GLU A 46 -0.85 11.75 17.89
C GLU A 46 -1.68 11.33 19.11
N LEU A 47 -1.08 11.24 20.29
CA LEU A 47 -1.78 11.01 21.55
C LEU A 47 -2.82 12.11 21.82
N LYS A 48 -2.44 13.37 21.69
CA LYS A 48 -3.38 14.52 21.82
C LYS A 48 -4.53 14.40 20.82
N ARG A 49 -4.27 14.01 19.56
CA ARG A 49 -5.31 13.83 18.56
C ARG A 49 -6.26 12.69 18.87
N GLN A 50 -5.75 11.58 19.42
CA GLN A 50 -6.56 10.40 19.76
C GLN A 50 -7.37 10.62 21.03
N LEU A 51 -6.84 11.34 22.02
CA LEU A 51 -7.47 11.59 23.31
C LEU A 51 -8.41 12.81 23.30
N PHE A 52 -8.11 13.82 22.51
CA PHE A 52 -8.84 15.10 22.49
C PHE A 52 -9.43 15.46 21.11
N GLY A 53 -9.27 14.61 20.09
CA GLY A 53 -9.83 14.83 18.76
C GLY A 53 -11.35 14.74 18.72
N SER A 54 -11.97 15.26 17.67
CA SER A 54 -13.44 15.35 17.49
C SER A 54 -14.21 14.02 17.54
N LYS A 55 -13.51 12.89 17.58
CA LYS A 55 -14.07 11.53 17.71
C LYS A 55 -13.69 10.83 19.02
N ALA A 56 -12.99 11.51 19.93
CA ALA A 56 -12.65 10.95 21.23
C ALA A 56 -13.86 11.02 22.18
N GLU A 57 -14.11 9.93 22.92
CA GLU A 57 -15.02 9.99 24.06
C GLU A 57 -14.44 10.95 25.11
N LYS A 58 -15.30 11.72 25.77
CA LYS A 58 -14.86 12.75 26.73
C LYS A 58 -14.15 12.11 27.92
N LEU A 59 -12.89 12.45 28.11
CA LEU A 59 -12.14 12.13 29.33
C LEU A 59 -12.79 12.82 30.53
N THR A 60 -12.73 12.18 31.71
CA THR A 60 -13.10 12.87 32.95
C THR A 60 -12.09 13.98 33.26
N PRO A 61 -12.49 15.05 34.01
CA PRO A 61 -11.58 16.13 34.37
C PRO A 61 -10.29 15.67 35.06
N GLU A 62 -10.36 14.59 35.86
CA GLU A 62 -9.20 14.00 36.55
C GLU A 62 -8.25 13.28 35.57
N GLN A 63 -8.78 12.55 34.60
CA GLN A 63 -8.00 11.90 33.55
C GLN A 63 -7.35 12.94 32.63
N ALA A 64 -8.07 14.02 32.32
CA ALA A 64 -7.51 15.12 31.55
C ALA A 64 -6.37 15.83 32.28
N ALA A 65 -6.46 16.00 33.60
CA ALA A 65 -5.41 16.57 34.44
C ALA A 65 -4.16 15.66 34.48
N GLN A 66 -4.32 14.35 34.65
CA GLN A 66 -3.21 13.40 34.62
C GLN A 66 -2.50 13.35 33.25
N VAL A 67 -3.26 13.39 32.17
CA VAL A 67 -2.68 13.49 30.82
C VAL A 67 -1.89 14.79 30.67
N GLN A 68 -2.43 15.88 31.19
CA GLN A 68 -1.81 17.19 31.11
C GLN A 68 -0.53 17.26 31.95
N GLU A 69 -0.50 16.62 33.10
CA GLU A 69 0.67 16.51 33.96
C GLU A 69 1.80 15.68 33.30
N ILE A 70 1.47 14.53 32.70
CA ILE A 70 2.44 13.71 31.96
C ILE A 70 2.93 14.42 30.69
N VAL A 71 2.05 15.14 29.98
CA VAL A 71 2.44 15.93 28.81
C VAL A 71 3.35 17.08 29.24
N ILE A 72 3.07 17.74 30.39
CA ILE A 72 3.91 18.79 30.95
C ILE A 72 5.27 18.21 31.37
N ASP A 73 5.31 17.08 32.05
CA ASP A 73 6.56 16.41 32.47
C ASP A 73 7.41 16.01 31.24
N LEU A 74 6.78 15.48 30.18
CA LEU A 74 7.44 15.20 28.90
C LEU A 74 7.88 16.48 28.17
N GLU A 75 7.12 17.57 28.27
CA GLU A 75 7.47 18.88 27.69
C GLU A 75 8.56 19.58 28.53
N GLU A 76 8.57 19.46 29.86
CA GLU A 76 9.61 19.98 30.75
C GLU A 76 10.94 19.23 30.58
N GLN A 77 10.91 17.91 30.39
CA GLN A 77 12.11 17.14 30.00
C GLN A 77 12.66 17.60 28.63
N GLN A 78 11.83 18.22 27.78
CA GLN A 78 12.20 18.79 26.48
C GLN A 78 12.63 20.28 26.57
N GLN A 79 12.34 21.00 27.67
CA GLN A 79 12.65 22.43 27.86
C GLN A 79 14.09 22.69 28.37
N ARG A 80 15.05 21.81 28.10
CA ARG A 80 16.46 22.22 28.22
C ARG A 80 16.76 23.28 27.13
N PRO A 81 17.58 24.31 27.42
CA PRO A 81 17.69 25.50 26.59
C PRO A 81 17.97 25.17 25.13
N GLU A 82 17.19 25.77 24.25
CA GLU A 82 17.35 25.62 22.80
C GLU A 82 18.78 25.98 22.39
N PRO A 83 19.50 25.11 21.69
CA PRO A 83 20.75 25.50 21.09
C PRO A 83 20.49 26.59 20.04
N LEU A 84 21.45 27.53 19.91
CA LEU A 84 21.42 28.65 18.95
C LEU A 84 21.10 28.26 17.49
N SER A 85 21.12 26.97 17.17
CA SER A 85 20.85 26.41 15.85
C SER A 85 19.40 26.58 15.34
N LYS A 86 18.39 26.75 16.23
CA LYS A 86 17.00 26.85 15.77
C LYS A 86 16.63 28.20 15.15
N GLN A 87 17.29 29.28 15.55
CA GLN A 87 17.11 30.57 14.87
C GLN A 87 17.71 30.52 13.47
N VAL A 88 18.90 29.93 13.33
CA VAL A 88 19.56 29.70 12.03
C VAL A 88 18.72 28.78 11.14
N LEU A 89 18.22 27.65 11.66
CA LEU A 89 17.34 26.72 10.91
C LEU A 89 15.97 27.33 10.57
N LYS A 90 15.41 28.23 11.40
CA LYS A 90 14.20 28.98 11.06
C LYS A 90 14.45 30.00 9.96
N GLU A 91 15.58 30.69 10.00
CA GLU A 91 16.01 31.62 8.94
C GLU A 91 16.34 30.89 7.66
N GLU A 92 17.06 29.77 7.70
CA GLU A 92 17.34 28.91 6.53
C GLU A 92 16.05 28.38 5.91
N ARG A 93 15.11 27.87 6.72
CA ARG A 93 13.77 27.42 6.23
C ARG A 93 12.93 28.56 5.67
N LYS A 94 13.09 29.79 6.19
CA LYS A 94 12.43 30.96 5.65
C LYS A 94 13.03 31.37 4.30
N ILE A 95 14.36 31.38 4.20
CA ILE A 95 15.10 31.64 2.96
C ILE A 95 14.82 30.56 1.91
N GLU A 96 14.69 29.28 2.32
CA GLU A 96 14.36 28.17 1.42
C GLU A 96 12.89 28.22 0.96
N ARG A 97 11.94 28.68 1.81
CA ARG A 97 10.57 28.95 1.40
C ARG A 97 10.45 30.13 0.46
N GLU A 98 11.23 31.18 0.65
CA GLU A 98 11.28 32.35 -0.23
C GLU A 98 11.97 32.04 -1.57
N ARG A 99 12.82 31.01 -1.63
CA ARG A 99 13.50 30.51 -2.86
C ARG A 99 12.71 29.43 -3.61
N ARG A 100 11.64 28.89 -3.04
CA ARG A 100 10.82 27.93 -3.78
C ARG A 100 10.11 28.66 -4.92
N PRO A 101 10.34 28.24 -6.18
CA PRO A 101 9.60 28.81 -7.29
C PRO A 101 8.10 28.58 -7.04
N VAL A 102 7.31 29.61 -7.30
CA VAL A 102 5.83 29.57 -7.17
C VAL A 102 5.24 28.54 -8.13
N HIS A 103 5.98 28.15 -9.16
CA HIS A 103 5.62 27.13 -10.13
C HIS A 103 6.49 25.88 -9.95
N HIS A 104 5.85 24.74 -9.88
CA HIS A 104 6.56 23.46 -9.99
C HIS A 104 7.12 23.34 -11.41
N PRO A 105 8.34 22.81 -11.62
CA PRO A 105 8.87 22.58 -12.94
C PRO A 105 7.94 21.63 -13.70
N LEU A 106 7.67 21.94 -14.97
CA LEU A 106 6.86 21.09 -15.82
C LEU A 106 7.52 19.71 -16.00
N PRO A 107 6.73 18.61 -16.06
CA PRO A 107 7.29 17.28 -16.22
C PRO A 107 8.01 17.13 -17.57
N VAL A 108 9.28 16.79 -17.57
CA VAL A 108 10.14 16.66 -18.78
C VAL A 108 9.71 15.53 -19.74
N LYS A 109 8.72 14.72 -19.36
CA LYS A 109 8.28 13.53 -20.12
C LYS A 109 6.93 13.68 -20.82
N LEU A 110 6.39 14.88 -20.91
CA LEU A 110 5.15 15.11 -21.66
C LEU A 110 5.44 15.21 -23.16
N GLU A 111 4.56 14.67 -23.97
CA GLU A 111 4.55 14.92 -25.41
C GLU A 111 4.28 16.41 -25.62
N THR A 112 5.15 17.09 -26.37
CA THR A 112 5.11 18.54 -26.54
C THR A 112 4.49 18.88 -27.89
N GLU A 113 3.40 19.62 -27.86
CA GLU A 113 2.81 20.25 -29.04
C GLU A 113 3.30 21.70 -29.13
N THR A 114 3.98 22.07 -30.22
CA THR A 114 4.51 23.42 -30.41
C THR A 114 3.61 24.21 -31.34
N VAL A 115 3.06 25.30 -30.83
CA VAL A 115 2.28 26.26 -31.66
C VAL A 115 3.10 27.52 -31.81
N VAL A 116 3.39 27.91 -33.07
CA VAL A 116 4.10 29.15 -33.37
C VAL A 116 3.08 30.21 -33.80
N LEU A 117 3.04 31.29 -33.04
CA LEU A 117 2.17 32.43 -33.32
C LEU A 117 3.00 33.54 -33.99
N GLU A 118 2.80 33.74 -35.26
CA GLU A 118 3.44 34.84 -35.98
C GLU A 118 2.66 36.15 -35.76
N PRO A 119 3.33 37.29 -35.60
CA PRO A 119 2.66 38.59 -35.47
C PRO A 119 1.97 38.99 -36.82
N GLU A 120 0.85 39.69 -36.71
CA GLU A 120 0.10 40.13 -37.90
C GLU A 120 0.93 41.02 -38.83
N ILE A 121 1.89 41.76 -38.28
CA ILE A 121 2.78 42.63 -39.05
C ILE A 121 4.18 42.02 -39.06
N THR A 122 4.53 41.37 -40.16
CA THR A 122 5.87 40.83 -40.43
C THR A 122 6.64 41.63 -41.47
N ARG A 123 6.03 42.72 -42.00
CA ARG A 123 6.60 43.56 -43.05
C ARG A 123 6.33 45.03 -42.82
N CYS A 124 7.36 45.86 -42.88
CA CYS A 124 7.24 47.30 -42.88
C CYS A 124 6.96 47.82 -44.29
N SER A 125 6.01 48.75 -44.46
CA SER A 125 5.65 49.36 -45.75
C SER A 125 6.80 50.18 -46.37
N GLY A 126 7.74 50.65 -45.55
CA GLY A 126 8.85 51.48 -46.03
C GLY A 126 10.18 50.74 -46.27
N CYS A 127 10.50 49.71 -45.48
CA CYS A 127 11.81 49.05 -45.52
C CYS A 127 11.76 47.54 -45.84
N GLY A 128 10.57 46.94 -46.01
CA GLY A 128 10.44 45.52 -46.36
C GLY A 128 10.24 44.57 -45.15
N PRO A 129 10.63 43.28 -45.27
CA PRO A 129 10.39 42.30 -44.23
C PRO A 129 11.14 42.62 -42.94
N LEU A 130 10.49 42.37 -41.77
CA LEU A 130 11.11 42.52 -40.47
C LEU A 130 12.05 41.34 -40.20
N VAL A 131 13.12 41.59 -39.46
CA VAL A 131 14.09 40.57 -39.06
C VAL A 131 13.69 40.01 -37.70
N ARG A 132 13.58 38.69 -37.59
CA ARG A 132 13.33 38.01 -36.32
C ARG A 132 14.55 38.14 -35.42
N ILE A 133 14.39 38.68 -34.19
CA ILE A 133 15.45 38.95 -33.25
C ILE A 133 15.44 38.04 -32.03
N GLY A 134 14.40 37.21 -31.89
CA GLY A 134 14.25 36.25 -30.78
C GLY A 134 12.85 35.66 -30.77
N GLU A 135 12.59 34.91 -29.72
CA GLU A 135 11.30 34.29 -29.41
C GLU A 135 11.02 34.36 -27.93
N GLU A 136 9.78 34.53 -27.59
CA GLU A 136 9.27 34.37 -26.20
C GLU A 136 8.51 33.05 -26.14
N VAL A 137 8.88 32.19 -25.18
CA VAL A 137 8.29 30.87 -25.03
C VAL A 137 7.45 30.85 -23.74
N SER A 138 6.20 30.48 -23.88
CA SER A 138 5.33 30.16 -22.73
C SER A 138 4.91 28.70 -22.81
N GLU A 139 4.93 28.01 -21.67
CA GLU A 139 4.57 26.61 -21.59
C GLU A 139 3.39 26.43 -20.64
N GLU A 140 2.42 25.61 -21.04
CA GLU A 140 1.26 25.24 -20.24
C GLU A 140 1.01 23.74 -20.33
N MET A 141 0.47 23.13 -19.27
CA MET A 141 -0.01 21.77 -19.33
C MET A 141 -1.47 21.76 -19.74
N ASP A 142 -1.78 21.03 -20.79
CA ASP A 142 -3.15 20.87 -21.27
C ASP A 142 -3.57 19.39 -21.27
N TRP A 143 -4.86 19.14 -21.32
CA TRP A 143 -5.46 17.82 -21.31
C TRP A 143 -6.23 17.56 -22.59
N VAL A 144 -5.74 16.64 -23.43
CA VAL A 144 -6.48 16.13 -24.58
C VAL A 144 -7.38 14.98 -24.12
N PRO A 145 -8.71 15.11 -24.19
CA PRO A 145 -9.63 14.07 -23.77
C PRO A 145 -9.38 12.77 -24.53
N ALA A 146 -9.40 11.64 -23.79
CA ALA A 146 -9.33 10.31 -24.40
C ALA A 146 -10.48 10.09 -25.40
N LYS A 147 -10.19 9.51 -26.57
CA LYS A 147 -11.18 9.26 -27.61
C LYS A 147 -11.61 7.80 -27.62
N LEU A 148 -12.94 7.55 -27.63
CA LEU A 148 -13.48 6.25 -27.98
C LEU A 148 -13.47 6.13 -29.51
N ILE A 149 -12.89 5.07 -30.04
CA ILE A 149 -12.74 4.86 -31.48
C ILE A 149 -13.42 3.58 -31.93
N LEU A 150 -14.01 3.59 -33.13
CA LEU A 150 -14.45 2.40 -33.84
C LEU A 150 -13.33 1.90 -34.76
N ARG A 151 -12.69 0.78 -34.38
CA ARG A 151 -11.65 0.16 -35.22
C ARG A 151 -12.29 -0.80 -36.21
N ARG A 152 -12.24 -0.48 -37.49
CA ARG A 152 -12.74 -1.32 -38.59
C ARG A 152 -11.55 -2.06 -39.23
N THR A 153 -11.53 -3.39 -39.11
CA THR A 153 -10.52 -4.26 -39.76
C THR A 153 -11.12 -4.87 -41.03
N ILE A 154 -10.57 -4.55 -42.14
CA ILE A 154 -11.00 -5.05 -43.45
C ILE A 154 -10.01 -6.13 -43.87
N ARG A 155 -10.50 -7.30 -44.22
CA ARG A 155 -9.70 -8.43 -44.75
C ARG A 155 -10.21 -8.78 -46.14
N PRO A 156 -9.55 -8.35 -47.21
CA PRO A 156 -9.92 -8.72 -48.58
C PRO A 156 -9.87 -10.23 -48.74
N LYS A 157 -10.82 -10.76 -49.49
CA LYS A 157 -10.84 -12.15 -49.93
C LYS A 157 -10.43 -12.19 -51.39
N TYR A 158 -9.48 -13.04 -51.69
CA TYR A 158 -9.03 -13.28 -53.05
C TYR A 158 -9.58 -14.61 -53.56
N ALA A 159 -10.13 -14.62 -54.75
CA ALA A 159 -10.63 -15.83 -55.38
C ALA A 159 -9.52 -16.85 -55.63
N ALA A 160 -9.88 -18.12 -55.77
CA ALA A 160 -8.96 -19.17 -56.18
C ALA A 160 -8.30 -18.83 -57.51
N CYS A 161 -7.02 -19.22 -57.70
CA CYS A 161 -6.33 -18.99 -58.97
C CYS A 161 -6.91 -19.86 -60.09
N ARG A 162 -6.85 -19.37 -61.32
CA ARG A 162 -7.38 -20.11 -62.48
C ARG A 162 -6.64 -21.43 -62.77
N CYS A 163 -5.41 -21.58 -62.32
CA CYS A 163 -4.60 -22.81 -62.47
C CYS A 163 -4.91 -23.87 -61.41
N GLY A 164 -5.77 -23.59 -60.41
CA GLY A 164 -6.15 -24.54 -59.35
C GLY A 164 -5.08 -24.77 -58.28
N GLN A 165 -3.91 -24.14 -58.34
CA GLN A 165 -2.83 -24.33 -57.35
C GLN A 165 -3.10 -23.63 -56.02
N LEU A 166 -3.81 -22.52 -56.03
CA LEU A 166 -4.16 -21.75 -54.84
C LEU A 166 -5.69 -21.63 -54.71
N GLY A 167 -6.22 -22.07 -53.59
CA GLY A 167 -7.62 -21.84 -53.21
C GLY A 167 -7.90 -20.38 -52.82
N MET A 168 -9.11 -20.10 -52.40
CA MET A 168 -9.47 -18.77 -51.86
C MET A 168 -8.57 -18.41 -50.68
N THR A 169 -8.00 -17.23 -50.68
CA THR A 169 -7.13 -16.73 -49.62
C THR A 169 -7.72 -15.52 -48.91
N ILE A 170 -7.56 -15.45 -47.61
CA ILE A 170 -7.91 -14.33 -46.74
C ILE A 170 -6.88 -14.22 -45.60
N ALA A 171 -6.53 -13.02 -45.22
CA ALA A 171 -5.63 -12.81 -44.09
C ALA A 171 -6.20 -13.38 -42.79
N LEU A 172 -5.33 -13.97 -41.96
CA LEU A 172 -5.72 -14.42 -40.63
C LEU A 172 -6.15 -13.22 -39.78
N LEU A 173 -7.19 -13.43 -38.98
CA LEU A 173 -7.60 -12.42 -37.98
C LEU A 173 -6.62 -12.48 -36.81
N PRO A 174 -6.03 -11.35 -36.37
CA PRO A 174 -5.23 -11.33 -35.15
C PRO A 174 -6.03 -11.84 -33.95
N PRO A 175 -5.40 -12.49 -32.97
CA PRO A 175 -6.06 -12.91 -31.74
C PRO A 175 -6.78 -11.75 -31.09
N ARG A 176 -8.05 -11.95 -30.75
CA ARG A 176 -8.83 -10.95 -30.00
C ARG A 176 -8.82 -11.32 -28.54
N LEU A 177 -8.84 -10.30 -27.67
CA LEU A 177 -8.92 -10.48 -26.22
C LEU A 177 -10.10 -11.40 -25.82
N ILE A 178 -11.26 -11.16 -26.42
CA ILE A 178 -12.45 -11.99 -26.27
C ILE A 178 -12.95 -12.34 -27.69
N PRO A 179 -13.06 -13.63 -28.04
CA PRO A 179 -13.58 -14.06 -29.33
C PRO A 179 -14.97 -13.48 -29.59
N GLN A 180 -15.23 -13.04 -30.81
CA GLN A 180 -16.53 -12.50 -31.27
C GLN A 180 -17.05 -11.27 -30.50
N SER A 181 -16.27 -10.69 -29.60
CA SER A 181 -16.64 -9.48 -28.86
C SER A 181 -16.33 -8.21 -29.64
N GLN A 182 -17.10 -7.17 -29.36
CA GLN A 182 -16.85 -5.79 -29.82
C GLN A 182 -15.86 -5.05 -28.90
N LEU A 183 -15.40 -5.66 -27.82
CA LEU A 183 -14.46 -5.08 -26.87
C LEU A 183 -13.05 -5.02 -27.43
N GLY A 184 -12.53 -3.80 -27.63
CA GLY A 184 -11.12 -3.57 -27.94
C GLY A 184 -10.25 -3.60 -26.67
N LEU A 185 -8.97 -3.91 -26.85
CA LEU A 185 -8.00 -4.01 -25.73
C LEU A 185 -7.94 -2.72 -24.90
N GLY A 186 -7.82 -1.55 -25.53
CA GLY A 186 -7.75 -0.27 -24.82
C GLY A 186 -8.99 0.01 -23.98
N LEU A 187 -10.19 -0.28 -24.51
CA LEU A 187 -11.45 -0.14 -23.78
C LEU A 187 -11.54 -1.13 -22.60
N ALA A 188 -11.04 -2.35 -22.77
CA ALA A 188 -10.97 -3.35 -21.70
C ALA A 188 -10.09 -2.87 -20.53
N VAL A 189 -8.88 -2.41 -20.84
CA VAL A 189 -7.94 -1.87 -19.84
C VAL A 189 -8.54 -0.65 -19.13
N TYR A 190 -9.14 0.28 -19.90
CA TYR A 190 -9.81 1.45 -19.32
C TYR A 190 -10.93 1.07 -18.33
N ILE A 191 -11.82 0.14 -18.70
CA ILE A 191 -12.90 -0.30 -17.81
C ILE A 191 -12.35 -0.95 -16.54
N LEU A 192 -11.30 -1.77 -16.64
CA LEU A 192 -10.68 -2.40 -15.48
C LEU A 192 -10.06 -1.37 -14.53
N LEU A 193 -9.27 -0.44 -15.05
CA LEU A 193 -8.64 0.60 -14.24
C LEU A 193 -9.68 1.52 -13.63
N ALA A 194 -10.60 2.05 -14.41
CA ALA A 194 -11.64 2.93 -13.92
C ALA A 194 -12.48 2.27 -12.80
N ARG A 195 -12.77 0.97 -12.92
CA ARG A 195 -13.56 0.23 -11.93
C ARG A 195 -12.77 -0.14 -10.67
N TYR A 196 -11.56 -0.69 -10.83
CA TYR A 196 -10.81 -1.33 -9.74
C TYR A 196 -9.69 -0.45 -9.20
N ASP A 197 -9.27 0.54 -9.96
CA ASP A 197 -8.21 1.47 -9.63
C ASP A 197 -8.75 2.85 -9.23
N ASP A 198 -9.57 3.45 -10.09
CA ASP A 198 -10.21 4.75 -9.85
C ASP A 198 -11.50 4.62 -9.02
N HIS A 199 -11.91 3.37 -8.72
CA HIS A 199 -13.08 3.02 -7.91
C HIS A 199 -14.43 3.49 -8.47
N LEU A 200 -14.54 3.74 -9.77
CA LEU A 200 -15.80 4.13 -10.41
C LEU A 200 -16.80 2.96 -10.42
N SER A 201 -18.07 3.26 -10.19
CA SER A 201 -19.12 2.26 -10.40
C SER A 201 -19.41 2.08 -11.90
N PHE A 202 -19.92 0.91 -12.32
CA PHE A 202 -20.39 0.71 -13.69
C PHE A 202 -21.48 1.71 -14.08
N TYR A 203 -22.27 2.18 -13.12
CA TYR A 203 -23.23 3.26 -13.32
C TYR A 203 -22.55 4.58 -13.73
N CYS A 204 -21.47 4.94 -13.03
CA CYS A 204 -20.70 6.12 -13.40
C CYS A 204 -20.06 5.97 -14.78
N LEU A 205 -19.52 4.78 -15.10
CA LEU A 205 -18.93 4.51 -16.42
C LEU A 205 -19.97 4.59 -17.56
N GLU A 206 -21.16 4.00 -17.37
CA GLU A 206 -22.28 4.11 -18.32
C GLU A 206 -22.63 5.58 -18.58
N LYS A 207 -22.71 6.39 -17.51
CA LYS A 207 -22.94 7.83 -17.61
C LYS A 207 -21.81 8.55 -18.36
N ILE A 208 -20.55 8.26 -18.05
CA ILE A 208 -19.37 8.85 -18.72
C ILE A 208 -19.39 8.55 -20.22
N PHE A 209 -19.63 7.29 -20.62
CA PHE A 209 -19.68 6.90 -22.03
C PHE A 209 -20.80 7.63 -22.77
N ARG A 210 -21.97 7.72 -22.18
CA ARG A 210 -23.11 8.41 -22.79
C ARG A 210 -22.89 9.93 -22.88
N GLU A 211 -22.49 10.58 -21.79
CA GLU A 211 -22.44 12.05 -21.73
C GLU A 211 -21.21 12.66 -22.34
N ARG A 212 -20.04 11.99 -22.22
CA ARG A 212 -18.78 12.55 -22.74
C ARG A 212 -18.40 12.04 -24.13
N HIS A 213 -18.85 10.82 -24.47
CA HIS A 213 -18.47 10.18 -25.74
C HIS A 213 -19.65 9.92 -26.67
N GLY A 214 -20.89 10.19 -26.25
CA GLY A 214 -22.10 9.97 -27.08
C GLY A 214 -22.36 8.49 -27.39
N VAL A 215 -21.84 7.56 -26.60
CA VAL A 215 -21.94 6.12 -26.84
C VAL A 215 -22.63 5.43 -25.68
N GLU A 216 -23.66 4.64 -25.97
CA GLU A 216 -24.35 3.83 -24.97
C GLU A 216 -23.67 2.48 -24.81
N ILE A 217 -23.07 2.23 -23.65
CA ILE A 217 -22.53 0.93 -23.23
C ILE A 217 -23.24 0.53 -21.95
N PRO A 218 -24.21 -0.42 -22.02
CA PRO A 218 -24.97 -0.84 -20.85
C PRO A 218 -24.08 -1.45 -19.76
N ARG A 219 -24.44 -1.22 -18.50
CA ARG A 219 -23.73 -1.81 -17.33
C ARG A 219 -23.62 -3.33 -17.42
N SER A 220 -24.67 -4.01 -17.87
CA SER A 220 -24.69 -5.46 -18.07
C SER A 220 -23.60 -5.93 -19.03
N GLN A 221 -23.37 -5.18 -20.11
CA GLN A 221 -22.33 -5.47 -21.09
C GLN A 221 -20.93 -5.32 -20.47
N MET A 222 -20.68 -4.26 -19.71
CA MET A 222 -19.41 -4.06 -19.01
C MET A 222 -19.15 -5.16 -17.97
N VAL A 223 -20.18 -5.58 -17.24
CA VAL A 223 -20.09 -6.69 -16.28
C VAL A 223 -19.72 -8.01 -16.98
N GLN A 224 -20.32 -8.32 -18.13
CA GLN A 224 -19.98 -9.51 -18.93
C GLN A 224 -18.53 -9.45 -19.44
N TRP A 225 -18.08 -8.31 -19.93
CA TRP A 225 -16.69 -8.14 -20.36
C TRP A 225 -15.70 -8.35 -19.22
N VAL A 226 -15.97 -7.76 -18.06
CA VAL A 226 -15.12 -7.95 -16.86
C VAL A 226 -15.10 -9.41 -16.43
N GLU A 227 -16.21 -10.12 -16.52
CA GLU A 227 -16.26 -11.55 -16.23
C GLU A 227 -15.37 -12.36 -17.15
N GLN A 228 -15.48 -12.13 -18.45
CA GLN A 228 -14.67 -12.82 -19.46
C GLN A 228 -13.18 -12.52 -19.29
N ILE A 229 -12.82 -11.26 -18.96
CA ILE A 229 -11.44 -10.88 -18.67
C ILE A 229 -10.95 -11.55 -17.37
N ALA A 230 -11.78 -11.61 -16.33
CA ALA A 230 -11.42 -12.29 -15.09
C ALA A 230 -11.17 -13.79 -15.30
N TRP A 231 -11.96 -14.45 -16.18
CA TRP A 231 -11.70 -15.83 -16.59
C TRP A 231 -10.35 -15.98 -17.31
N LEU A 232 -10.01 -15.04 -18.18
CA LEU A 232 -8.72 -15.02 -18.88
C LEU A 232 -7.55 -14.80 -17.92
N LEU A 233 -7.73 -13.97 -16.88
CA LEU A 233 -6.72 -13.69 -15.86
C LEU A 233 -6.59 -14.80 -14.79
N LYS A 234 -7.59 -15.68 -14.67
CA LYS A 234 -7.63 -16.69 -13.61
C LYS A 234 -6.43 -17.65 -13.60
N PRO A 235 -5.90 -18.15 -14.72
CA PRO A 235 -4.68 -18.97 -14.70
C PRO A 235 -3.48 -18.22 -14.12
N LEU A 236 -3.30 -16.94 -14.46
CA LEU A 236 -2.24 -16.10 -13.90
C LEU A 236 -2.42 -15.92 -12.37
N TYR A 237 -3.64 -15.63 -11.92
CA TYR A 237 -4.00 -15.54 -10.50
C TYR A 237 -3.63 -16.83 -9.73
N GLU A 238 -3.89 -18.03 -10.27
CA GLU A 238 -3.54 -19.29 -9.60
C GLU A 238 -2.02 -19.54 -9.59
N VAL A 239 -1.29 -19.07 -10.60
CA VAL A 239 0.18 -19.15 -10.61
C VAL A 239 0.78 -18.18 -9.58
N ILE A 240 0.26 -16.95 -9.47
CA ILE A 240 0.65 -16.00 -8.41
C ILE A 240 0.52 -16.69 -7.04
N TRP A 241 -0.63 -17.32 -6.77
CA TRP A 241 -0.84 -18.00 -5.49
C TRP A 241 0.17 -19.14 -5.26
N ARG A 242 0.48 -19.92 -6.28
CA ARG A 242 1.45 -21.01 -6.19
C ARG A 242 2.84 -20.51 -5.79
N GLU A 243 3.30 -19.44 -6.42
CA GLU A 243 4.59 -18.81 -6.09
C GLU A 243 4.60 -18.24 -4.66
N MET A 244 3.53 -17.54 -4.27
CA MET A 244 3.38 -17.02 -2.91
C MET A 244 3.45 -18.15 -1.87
N LYS A 245 2.77 -19.25 -2.15
CA LYS A 245 2.73 -20.42 -1.27
C LYS A 245 4.11 -21.08 -1.12
N ALA A 246 4.88 -21.16 -2.20
CA ALA A 246 6.24 -21.70 -2.19
C ALA A 246 7.21 -20.85 -1.34
N GLY A 247 6.93 -19.55 -1.14
CA GLY A 247 7.73 -18.66 -0.31
C GLY A 247 7.68 -18.94 1.19
N GLY A 248 6.69 -19.70 1.66
CA GLY A 248 6.57 -20.14 3.06
C GLY A 248 6.23 -19.06 4.10
N TYR A 249 5.91 -17.82 3.67
CA TYR A 249 5.45 -16.75 4.55
C TYR A 249 4.37 -15.91 3.88
N VAL A 250 3.19 -15.80 4.52
CA VAL A 250 2.03 -15.06 4.01
C VAL A 250 1.32 -14.35 5.15
N GLN A 251 1.02 -13.08 4.97
CA GLN A 251 0.09 -12.33 5.83
C GLN A 251 -1.33 -12.58 5.35
N VAL A 252 -2.26 -12.78 6.28
CA VAL A 252 -3.68 -13.04 5.98
C VAL A 252 -4.57 -12.12 6.80
N ASP A 253 -5.55 -11.52 6.15
CA ASP A 253 -6.58 -10.69 6.79
C ASP A 253 -7.83 -10.66 5.92
N GLU A 254 -8.98 -10.24 6.45
CA GLU A 254 -10.22 -10.15 5.70
C GLU A 254 -10.96 -8.85 5.95
N THR A 255 -11.76 -8.43 4.96
CA THR A 255 -12.62 -7.26 5.09
C THR A 255 -14.04 -7.55 4.65
N PRO A 256 -15.06 -7.06 5.38
CA PRO A 256 -16.46 -7.26 5.00
C PRO A 256 -16.79 -6.46 3.74
N VAL A 257 -17.66 -7.01 2.91
CA VAL A 257 -18.23 -6.37 1.73
C VAL A 257 -19.74 -6.67 1.64
N LYS A 258 -20.53 -5.69 1.23
CA LYS A 258 -21.95 -5.91 0.99
C LYS A 258 -22.16 -6.64 -0.34
N VAL A 259 -23.14 -7.55 -0.38
CA VAL A 259 -23.48 -8.37 -1.56
C VAL A 259 -24.98 -8.35 -1.75
N LEU A 260 -25.44 -8.12 -2.97
CA LEU A 260 -26.85 -8.34 -3.32
C LEU A 260 -27.04 -9.83 -3.54
N ASP A 261 -27.68 -10.49 -2.58
CA ASP A 261 -27.96 -11.90 -2.62
C ASP A 261 -29.45 -12.12 -2.88
N PRO A 262 -29.83 -12.75 -3.99
CA PRO A 262 -31.25 -13.01 -4.29
C PRO A 262 -31.96 -13.88 -3.24
N GLU A 263 -31.19 -14.68 -2.47
CA GLU A 263 -31.74 -15.53 -1.41
C GLU A 263 -32.03 -14.76 -0.12
N VAL A 264 -31.53 -13.51 0.01
CA VAL A 264 -31.71 -12.65 1.19
C VAL A 264 -32.63 -11.48 0.84
N GLN A 265 -33.89 -11.55 1.28
CA GLN A 265 -34.88 -10.52 0.99
C GLN A 265 -34.62 -9.22 1.77
N GLY A 266 -34.74 -8.08 1.10
CA GLY A 266 -34.84 -6.74 1.71
C GLY A 266 -33.56 -6.07 2.18
N LYS A 267 -32.41 -6.76 2.24
CA LYS A 267 -31.11 -6.18 2.66
C LYS A 267 -29.97 -6.80 1.87
N ALA A 268 -28.89 -6.00 1.68
CA ALA A 268 -27.65 -6.56 1.18
C ALA A 268 -27.06 -7.52 2.22
N ALA A 269 -26.72 -8.74 1.80
CA ALA A 269 -26.02 -9.71 2.62
C ALA A 269 -24.58 -9.24 2.87
N GLN A 270 -23.94 -9.79 3.91
CA GLN A 270 -22.54 -9.55 4.19
C GLN A 270 -21.70 -10.71 3.66
N GLY A 271 -20.78 -10.40 2.74
CA GLY A 271 -19.69 -11.27 2.33
C GLY A 271 -18.35 -10.74 2.81
N TYR A 272 -17.26 -11.41 2.45
CA TYR A 272 -15.90 -11.09 2.85
C TYR A 272 -14.94 -11.22 1.67
N LEU A 273 -13.98 -10.31 1.63
CA LEU A 273 -12.79 -10.43 0.79
C LEU A 273 -11.62 -10.82 1.71
N TRP A 274 -11.05 -11.97 1.46
CA TRP A 274 -9.87 -12.52 2.13
C TRP A 274 -8.64 -12.10 1.35
N PHE A 275 -7.65 -11.57 2.05
CA PHE A 275 -6.38 -11.13 1.49
C PHE A 275 -5.28 -12.06 1.95
N PHE A 276 -4.49 -12.53 1.01
CA PHE A 276 -3.25 -13.26 1.26
C PHE A 276 -2.14 -12.45 0.62
N SER A 277 -1.16 -12.02 1.41
CA SER A 277 -0.16 -11.03 1.02
C SER A 277 1.23 -11.47 1.44
N VAL A 278 2.20 -11.36 0.55
CA VAL A 278 3.62 -11.56 0.86
C VAL A 278 4.26 -10.18 1.03
N PRO A 279 4.88 -9.85 2.16
CA PRO A 279 5.61 -8.59 2.32
C PRO A 279 6.61 -8.35 1.21
N GLY A 280 6.50 -7.19 0.52
CA GLY A 280 7.34 -6.86 -0.64
C GLY A 280 7.06 -7.68 -1.92
N GLY A 281 6.12 -8.63 -1.87
CA GLY A 281 5.77 -9.53 -2.97
C GLY A 281 4.35 -9.32 -3.49
N ASP A 282 3.75 -10.40 -3.92
CA ASP A 282 2.42 -10.40 -4.53
C ASP A 282 1.30 -10.49 -3.49
N VAL A 283 0.08 -10.20 -3.91
CA VAL A 283 -1.13 -10.30 -3.09
C VAL A 283 -2.25 -10.95 -3.88
N ILE A 284 -2.96 -11.87 -3.27
CA ILE A 284 -4.20 -12.41 -3.83
C ILE A 284 -5.38 -12.15 -2.91
N LEU A 285 -6.54 -11.99 -3.54
CA LEU A 285 -7.82 -11.86 -2.88
C LEU A 285 -8.69 -13.06 -3.19
N GLU A 286 -9.55 -13.42 -2.25
CA GLU A 286 -10.61 -14.38 -2.49
C GLU A 286 -11.92 -13.89 -1.87
N PHE A 287 -13.03 -14.08 -2.58
CA PHE A 287 -14.34 -13.72 -2.10
C PHE A 287 -15.04 -14.92 -1.43
N SER A 288 -15.71 -14.65 -0.31
CA SER A 288 -16.58 -15.62 0.36
C SER A 288 -17.89 -14.96 0.82
N ARG A 289 -18.96 -15.74 0.87
CA ARG A 289 -20.23 -15.34 1.51
C ARG A 289 -20.15 -15.37 3.05
N SER A 290 -19.14 -16.00 3.61
CA SER A 290 -18.98 -16.24 5.04
C SER A 290 -17.59 -15.81 5.53
N ARG A 291 -17.49 -15.38 6.79
CA ARG A 291 -16.22 -15.18 7.52
C ARG A 291 -15.64 -16.49 8.05
N GLY A 292 -16.27 -17.61 7.80
CA GLY A 292 -15.83 -18.91 8.32
C GLY A 292 -14.49 -19.38 7.76
N GLN A 293 -14.03 -20.52 8.29
CA GLN A 293 -12.71 -21.10 7.99
C GLN A 293 -12.56 -21.69 6.57
N GLU A 294 -13.62 -21.68 5.75
CA GLU A 294 -13.63 -22.36 4.45
C GLU A 294 -12.55 -21.85 3.49
N VAL A 295 -12.45 -20.51 3.33
CA VAL A 295 -11.47 -19.91 2.43
C VAL A 295 -10.05 -20.12 2.93
N PRO A 296 -9.66 -19.73 4.17
CA PRO A 296 -8.30 -19.94 4.62
C PRO A 296 -7.94 -21.43 4.65
N ARG A 297 -8.85 -22.32 5.03
CA ARG A 297 -8.60 -23.78 5.01
C ARG A 297 -8.30 -24.30 3.62
N ARG A 298 -9.08 -23.91 2.61
CA ARG A 298 -8.86 -24.34 1.23
C ARG A 298 -7.58 -23.76 0.67
N ARG A 299 -7.33 -22.47 0.85
CA ARG A 299 -6.15 -21.80 0.30
C ARG A 299 -4.84 -22.26 0.95
N LEU A 300 -4.86 -22.47 2.25
CA LEU A 300 -3.69 -22.90 3.01
C LEU A 300 -3.53 -24.41 3.06
N GLN A 301 -4.39 -25.19 2.39
CA GLN A 301 -4.22 -26.64 2.31
C GLN A 301 -2.86 -27.00 1.70
N GLY A 302 -2.07 -27.80 2.46
CA GLY A 302 -0.70 -28.17 2.08
C GLY A 302 0.26 -26.97 2.02
N PHE A 303 -0.01 -25.89 2.78
CA PHE A 303 0.94 -24.80 2.99
C PHE A 303 1.92 -25.19 4.10
N GLU A 304 3.20 -25.11 3.79
CA GLU A 304 4.28 -25.33 4.74
C GLU A 304 4.97 -24.01 5.03
N GLY A 305 4.84 -23.50 6.26
CA GLY A 305 5.42 -22.23 6.60
C GLY A 305 4.64 -21.42 7.65
N THR A 306 4.81 -20.12 7.61
CA THR A 306 4.26 -19.19 8.60
C THR A 306 3.17 -18.32 8.00
N ILE A 307 2.01 -18.25 8.66
CA ILE A 307 0.98 -17.25 8.38
C ILE A 307 1.01 -16.16 9.46
N GLN A 308 0.93 -14.90 9.06
CA GLN A 308 0.79 -13.80 10.00
C GLN A 308 -0.63 -13.27 9.96
N THR A 309 -1.28 -13.26 11.14
CA THR A 309 -2.71 -12.95 11.27
C THR A 309 -2.99 -12.20 12.57
N ASP A 310 -4.19 -11.68 12.70
CA ASP A 310 -4.74 -11.34 14.02
C ASP A 310 -5.05 -12.61 14.83
N ALA A 311 -5.58 -12.43 16.04
CA ALA A 311 -5.96 -13.54 16.93
C ALA A 311 -7.37 -14.09 16.62
N TYR A 312 -7.83 -14.04 15.37
CA TYR A 312 -9.11 -14.63 15.03
C TYR A 312 -9.05 -16.17 15.14
N GLU A 313 -10.00 -16.75 15.88
CA GLU A 313 -9.99 -18.18 16.25
C GLU A 313 -9.90 -19.13 15.04
N VAL A 314 -10.34 -18.72 13.87
CA VAL A 314 -10.22 -19.51 12.64
C VAL A 314 -8.77 -19.88 12.35
N TYR A 315 -7.84 -18.96 12.57
CA TYR A 315 -6.41 -19.19 12.30
C TYR A 315 -5.78 -20.10 13.36
N ASN A 316 -6.18 -19.94 14.64
CA ASN A 316 -5.76 -20.85 15.71
C ASN A 316 -6.25 -22.28 15.46
N ALA A 317 -7.48 -22.43 14.95
CA ALA A 317 -8.04 -23.74 14.60
C ALA A 317 -7.31 -24.40 13.42
N LEU A 318 -6.78 -23.62 12.48
CA LEU A 318 -5.98 -24.12 11.36
C LEU A 318 -4.62 -24.63 11.84
N GLU A 319 -3.92 -23.88 12.69
CA GLU A 319 -2.64 -24.29 13.27
C GLU A 319 -2.77 -25.59 14.06
N ARG A 320 -3.84 -25.74 14.85
CA ARG A 320 -4.09 -26.95 15.65
C ARG A 320 -4.44 -28.22 14.82
N LYS A 321 -5.03 -28.05 13.64
CA LYS A 321 -5.53 -29.16 12.80
C LYS A 321 -4.57 -29.63 11.72
N GLN A 322 -3.67 -28.78 11.28
CA GLN A 322 -2.69 -29.10 10.28
C GLN A 322 -1.43 -29.65 10.95
N ASP A 323 -1.19 -30.95 10.79
CA ASP A 323 0.01 -31.64 11.32
C ASP A 323 1.27 -30.76 11.20
N SER A 324 1.53 -29.95 12.21
CA SER A 324 2.76 -29.23 12.56
C SER A 324 3.49 -28.37 11.49
N THR A 325 3.07 -28.33 10.22
CA THR A 325 3.80 -27.59 9.16
C THR A 325 3.43 -26.13 9.05
N LEU A 326 2.21 -25.74 9.51
CA LEU A 326 1.75 -24.36 9.52
C LEU A 326 1.98 -23.75 10.91
N LYS A 327 2.69 -22.62 10.96
CA LYS A 327 2.92 -21.83 12.17
C LYS A 327 2.20 -20.51 12.07
N ARG A 328 1.61 -20.05 13.18
CA ARG A 328 0.99 -18.74 13.27
C ARG A 328 1.94 -17.72 13.88
N LEU A 329 2.05 -16.58 13.24
CA LEU A 329 2.70 -15.37 13.72
C LEU A 329 1.61 -14.34 14.07
N GLY A 330 1.64 -13.80 15.28
CA GLY A 330 0.69 -12.79 15.74
C GLY A 330 0.99 -11.39 15.19
N CYS A 331 0.05 -10.49 15.35
CA CYS A 331 0.19 -9.09 14.94
C CYS A 331 0.33 -8.17 16.16
N LEU A 332 1.49 -7.53 16.32
CA LEU A 332 1.73 -6.61 17.43
C LEU A 332 0.89 -5.34 17.34
N ALA A 333 0.52 -4.88 16.14
CA ALA A 333 -0.36 -3.72 15.96
C ALA A 333 -1.75 -3.93 16.58
N HIS A 334 -2.32 -5.14 16.46
CA HIS A 334 -3.58 -5.49 17.12
C HIS A 334 -3.47 -5.53 18.64
N CYS A 335 -2.35 -6.04 19.17
CA CYS A 335 -2.06 -6.00 20.60
C CYS A 335 -1.93 -4.55 21.10
N ARG A 336 -1.14 -3.72 20.41
CA ARG A 336 -0.95 -2.30 20.73
C ARG A 336 -2.29 -1.54 20.72
N ARG A 337 -3.17 -1.80 19.76
CA ARG A 337 -4.50 -1.16 19.65
C ARG A 337 -5.35 -1.42 20.90
N ARG A 338 -5.26 -2.60 21.52
CA ARG A 338 -5.98 -2.90 22.76
C ARG A 338 -5.48 -2.07 23.94
N PHE A 339 -4.18 -1.86 24.07
CA PHE A 339 -3.63 -0.94 25.08
C PHE A 339 -4.03 0.51 24.82
N TYR A 340 -4.12 0.95 23.55
CA TYR A 340 -4.69 2.27 23.25
C TYR A 340 -6.15 2.40 23.71
N GLN A 341 -6.96 1.38 23.55
CA GLN A 341 -8.34 1.37 24.06
C GLN A 341 -8.39 1.40 25.60
N ALA A 342 -7.38 0.86 26.27
CA ALA A 342 -7.29 0.85 27.72
C ALA A 342 -6.81 2.18 28.34
N LEU A 343 -6.29 3.13 27.54
CA LEU A 343 -5.83 4.43 28.04
C LEU A 343 -6.91 5.22 28.79
N GLN A 344 -8.17 5.06 28.42
CA GLN A 344 -9.28 5.76 29.09
C GLN A 344 -9.57 5.22 30.49
N GLU A 345 -9.25 3.94 30.75
CA GLU A 345 -9.54 3.27 32.02
C GLU A 345 -8.32 3.21 32.93
N SER A 346 -7.14 2.92 32.39
CA SER A 346 -5.89 2.69 33.12
C SER A 346 -4.73 3.38 32.42
N PHE A 347 -4.70 4.70 32.48
CA PHE A 347 -3.79 5.52 31.70
C PHE A 347 -2.30 5.19 31.95
N PRO A 348 -1.77 5.17 33.18
CA PRO A 348 -0.33 4.94 33.41
C PRO A 348 0.14 3.57 32.92
N GLU A 349 -0.62 2.52 33.25
CA GLU A 349 -0.27 1.16 32.87
C GLU A 349 -0.36 0.93 31.36
N ALA A 350 -1.44 1.41 30.74
CA ALA A 350 -1.64 1.28 29.30
C ALA A 350 -0.57 2.05 28.52
N LEU A 351 -0.23 3.26 28.96
CA LEU A 351 0.82 4.08 28.36
C LEU A 351 2.18 3.40 28.44
N TRP A 352 2.50 2.78 29.59
CA TRP A 352 3.75 2.06 29.76
C TRP A 352 3.91 0.94 28.71
N PHE A 353 2.86 0.11 28.50
CA PHE A 353 2.89 -0.92 27.45
C PHE A 353 3.06 -0.32 26.06
N ILE A 354 2.36 0.77 25.75
CA ILE A 354 2.46 1.44 24.45
C ILE A 354 3.88 1.92 24.19
N LEU A 355 4.54 2.51 25.19
CA LEU A 355 5.91 3.01 25.07
C LEU A 355 6.90 1.85 24.88
N ARG A 356 6.78 0.75 25.62
CA ARG A 356 7.65 -0.43 25.46
C ARG A 356 7.43 -1.12 24.12
N ILE A 357 6.19 -1.24 23.65
CA ILE A 357 5.90 -1.74 22.30
C ILE A 357 6.51 -0.82 21.24
N ARG A 358 6.51 0.50 21.45
CA ARG A 358 7.16 1.46 20.54
C ARG A 358 8.66 1.20 20.41
N GLU A 359 9.36 0.79 21.45
CA GLU A 359 10.78 0.44 21.37
C GLU A 359 11.02 -0.75 20.43
N LEU A 360 10.14 -1.76 20.44
CA LEU A 360 10.20 -2.86 19.47
C LEU A 360 10.05 -2.33 18.03
N TYR A 361 9.11 -1.40 17.79
CA TYR A 361 8.97 -0.78 16.46
C TYR A 361 10.19 0.06 16.05
N ARG A 362 10.84 0.76 16.99
CA ARG A 362 12.08 1.49 16.71
C ARG A 362 13.22 0.58 16.26
N ILE A 363 13.33 -0.61 16.86
CA ILE A 363 14.26 -1.62 16.38
C ILE A 363 13.94 -1.95 14.92
N GLU A 364 12.70 -2.30 14.61
CA GLU A 364 12.27 -2.67 13.26
C GLU A 364 12.49 -1.55 12.23
N ASP A 365 12.24 -0.30 12.59
CA ASP A 365 12.45 0.85 11.70
C ASP A 365 13.92 1.01 11.31
N ARG A 366 14.86 0.81 12.24
CA ARG A 366 16.32 0.80 11.95
C ARG A 366 16.72 -0.37 11.05
N LEU A 367 16.04 -1.51 11.19
CA LEU A 367 16.36 -2.73 10.45
C LEU A 367 15.74 -2.79 9.05
N ARG A 368 14.86 -1.85 8.68
CA ARG A 368 14.04 -1.91 7.47
C ARG A 368 14.83 -2.05 6.17
N SER A 369 16.01 -1.43 6.09
CA SER A 369 16.90 -1.47 4.92
C SER A 369 17.91 -2.61 4.93
N LEU A 370 17.99 -3.38 6.02
CA LEU A 370 18.97 -4.44 6.19
C LEU A 370 18.50 -5.77 5.56
N SER A 371 19.46 -6.66 5.33
CA SER A 371 19.16 -8.01 4.86
C SER A 371 18.37 -8.81 5.91
N PRO A 372 17.58 -9.83 5.51
CA PRO A 372 16.89 -10.69 6.47
C PRO A 372 17.83 -11.36 7.49
N ALA A 373 19.07 -11.69 7.08
CA ALA A 373 20.04 -12.28 7.98
C ALA A 373 20.50 -11.29 9.07
N ASP A 374 20.77 -10.04 8.70
CA ASP A 374 21.17 -9.00 9.65
C ASP A 374 20.01 -8.61 10.57
N ARG A 375 18.78 -8.48 10.01
CA ARG A 375 17.57 -8.27 10.81
C ARG A 375 17.40 -9.34 11.88
N TYR A 376 17.58 -10.60 11.52
CA TYR A 376 17.51 -11.72 12.45
C TYR A 376 18.48 -11.59 13.60
N GLN A 377 19.76 -11.34 13.31
CA GLN A 377 20.82 -11.24 14.32
C GLN A 377 20.57 -10.09 15.32
N ILE A 378 20.23 -8.91 14.80
CA ILE A 378 20.00 -7.73 15.65
C ILE A 378 18.74 -7.90 16.51
N ARG A 379 17.67 -8.48 15.95
CA ARG A 379 16.44 -8.79 16.73
C ARG A 379 16.73 -9.69 17.91
N LEU A 380 17.56 -10.72 17.72
CA LEU A 380 17.92 -11.64 18.81
C LEU A 380 18.72 -10.98 19.94
N LEU A 381 19.43 -9.89 19.66
CA LEU A 381 20.21 -9.15 20.66
C LEU A 381 19.36 -8.11 21.39
N GLU A 382 18.51 -7.35 20.66
CA GLU A 382 17.88 -6.15 21.20
C GLU A 382 16.44 -6.36 21.67
N ALA A 383 15.68 -7.22 21.03
CA ALA A 383 14.26 -7.36 21.33
C ALA A 383 13.93 -8.20 22.58
N PRO A 384 14.66 -9.28 22.94
CA PRO A 384 14.30 -10.16 24.06
C PRO A 384 14.16 -9.45 25.41
N PRO A 385 15.03 -8.52 25.83
CA PRO A 385 14.85 -7.81 27.10
C PRO A 385 13.54 -7.03 27.17
N ILE A 386 13.14 -6.39 26.09
CA ILE A 386 11.87 -5.63 26.01
C ILE A 386 10.67 -6.59 26.11
N TRP A 387 10.74 -7.74 25.45
CA TRP A 387 9.70 -8.77 25.52
C TRP A 387 9.55 -9.34 26.92
N GLU A 388 10.66 -9.57 27.63
CA GLU A 388 10.62 -10.08 28.99
C GLU A 388 10.03 -9.05 29.96
N GLU A 389 10.40 -7.77 29.86
CA GLU A 389 9.80 -6.70 30.66
C GLU A 389 8.28 -6.59 30.41
N LEU A 390 7.85 -6.65 29.13
CA LEU A 390 6.43 -6.62 28.77
C LEU A 390 5.67 -7.80 29.40
N LYS A 391 6.25 -9.00 29.34
CA LYS A 391 5.66 -10.22 29.89
C LYS A 391 5.53 -10.14 31.40
N GLN A 392 6.64 -9.85 32.10
CA GLN A 392 6.66 -9.75 33.56
C GLN A 392 5.62 -8.73 34.05
N ARG A 393 5.58 -7.55 33.42
CA ARG A 393 4.58 -6.53 33.81
C ARG A 393 3.15 -6.97 33.56
N ALA A 394 2.89 -7.69 32.46
CA ALA A 394 1.56 -8.23 32.17
C ALA A 394 1.14 -9.30 33.19
N GLU A 395 2.05 -10.23 33.58
CA GLU A 395 1.82 -11.26 34.60
C GLU A 395 1.58 -10.63 35.98
N ASP A 396 2.31 -9.61 36.37
CA ASP A 396 2.15 -8.87 37.62
C ASP A 396 0.81 -8.12 37.72
N LEU A 397 0.31 -7.63 36.61
CA LEU A 397 -0.94 -6.87 36.52
C LEU A 397 -2.18 -7.77 36.38
N GLN A 398 -2.06 -8.90 35.68
CA GLN A 398 -3.20 -9.79 35.39
C GLN A 398 -4.08 -10.12 36.60
N PRO A 399 -3.54 -10.54 37.75
CA PRO A 399 -4.35 -10.89 38.94
C PRO A 399 -5.02 -9.68 39.60
N LYS A 400 -4.57 -8.45 39.29
CA LYS A 400 -5.08 -7.21 39.89
C LYS A 400 -6.17 -6.55 39.05
N LEU A 401 -6.41 -7.06 37.83
CA LEU A 401 -7.34 -6.47 36.87
C LEU A 401 -8.62 -7.30 36.77
N LEU A 402 -9.74 -6.60 36.58
CA LEU A 402 -10.99 -7.27 36.22
C LEU A 402 -10.87 -7.82 34.78
N PRO A 403 -11.13 -9.12 34.55
CA PRO A 403 -10.93 -9.74 33.24
C PRO A 403 -11.72 -9.09 32.11
N GLN A 404 -12.86 -8.46 32.43
CA GLN A 404 -13.73 -7.80 31.46
C GLN A 404 -13.44 -6.29 31.26
N SER A 405 -12.59 -5.70 32.09
CA SER A 405 -12.12 -4.34 31.93
C SER A 405 -11.32 -4.20 30.61
N THR A 406 -11.19 -2.98 30.07
CA THR A 406 -10.43 -2.77 28.84
C THR A 406 -8.95 -3.11 29.03
N MET A 407 -8.38 -2.76 30.18
CA MET A 407 -7.00 -3.11 30.52
C MET A 407 -6.84 -4.62 30.74
N GLY A 408 -7.77 -5.27 31.46
CA GLY A 408 -7.76 -6.73 31.66
C GLY A 408 -7.83 -7.49 30.34
N LYS A 409 -8.67 -7.04 29.40
CA LYS A 409 -8.73 -7.61 28.03
C LYS A 409 -7.44 -7.39 27.24
N ALA A 410 -6.77 -6.25 27.38
CA ALA A 410 -5.51 -5.96 26.71
C ALA A 410 -4.39 -6.88 27.23
N VAL A 411 -4.26 -7.00 28.56
CA VAL A 411 -3.26 -7.87 29.21
C VAL A 411 -3.51 -9.34 28.89
N ASN A 412 -4.76 -9.81 29.00
CA ASN A 412 -5.10 -11.21 28.67
C ASN A 412 -4.83 -11.51 27.19
N TYR A 413 -5.16 -10.59 26.28
CA TYR A 413 -4.83 -10.74 24.85
C TYR A 413 -3.32 -10.86 24.64
N PHE A 414 -2.54 -9.97 25.26
CA PHE A 414 -1.08 -9.99 25.15
C PHE A 414 -0.49 -11.31 25.64
N LEU A 415 -0.89 -11.78 26.81
CA LEU A 415 -0.39 -13.04 27.38
C LEU A 415 -0.79 -14.26 26.55
N ASN A 416 -2.04 -14.30 26.07
CA ASN A 416 -2.53 -15.39 25.21
C ASN A 416 -1.79 -15.45 23.87
N GLU A 417 -1.43 -14.30 23.31
CA GLU A 417 -0.76 -14.17 22.03
C GLU A 417 0.77 -14.13 22.15
N TYR A 418 1.33 -14.11 23.35
CA TYR A 418 2.75 -13.87 23.60
C TYR A 418 3.67 -14.75 22.75
N SER A 419 3.42 -16.06 22.73
CA SER A 419 4.21 -17.00 21.92
C SER A 419 4.12 -16.74 20.43
N ALA A 420 2.91 -16.41 19.94
CA ALA A 420 2.69 -16.11 18.54
C ALA A 420 3.31 -14.76 18.15
N LEU A 421 3.24 -13.76 19.03
CA LEU A 421 3.85 -12.44 18.78
C LEU A 421 5.38 -12.51 18.66
N GLN A 422 6.04 -13.46 19.33
CA GLN A 422 7.49 -13.61 19.25
C GLN A 422 7.98 -14.43 18.04
N VAL A 423 7.11 -15.04 17.25
CA VAL A 423 7.53 -15.86 16.10
C VAL A 423 8.34 -15.02 15.08
N TYR A 424 8.11 -13.70 14.98
CA TYR A 424 8.87 -12.83 14.08
C TYR A 424 10.38 -12.79 14.40
N LEU A 425 10.77 -13.09 15.63
CA LEU A 425 12.17 -13.18 16.03
C LEU A 425 12.91 -14.38 15.41
N LYS A 426 12.18 -15.36 14.85
CA LYS A 426 12.76 -16.60 14.32
C LYS A 426 13.25 -16.49 12.88
N ASP A 427 12.83 -15.45 12.15
CA ASP A 427 13.22 -15.26 10.74
C ASP A 427 13.22 -13.75 10.42
N GLY A 428 14.30 -13.25 9.85
CA GLY A 428 14.41 -11.83 9.49
C GLY A 428 13.48 -11.38 8.36
N ARG A 429 12.84 -12.31 7.63
CA ARG A 429 11.83 -12.00 6.62
C ARG A 429 10.48 -11.61 7.23
N PHE A 430 10.21 -12.06 8.45
CA PHE A 430 8.95 -11.84 9.10
C PHE A 430 8.80 -10.38 9.53
N GLU A 431 7.59 -9.87 9.46
CA GLU A 431 7.24 -8.54 9.94
C GLU A 431 6.69 -8.61 11.37
N ILE A 432 6.85 -7.55 12.15
CA ILE A 432 6.35 -7.47 13.53
C ILE A 432 4.82 -7.35 13.59
N ASP A 433 4.20 -6.92 12.50
CA ASP A 433 2.75 -6.77 12.36
C ASP A 433 2.27 -7.07 10.93
N ASN A 434 0.95 -7.10 10.75
CA ASN A 434 0.31 -7.32 9.46
C ASN A 434 -0.18 -6.02 8.78
N ASN A 435 0.38 -4.87 9.13
CA ASN A 435 -0.03 -3.58 8.55
C ASN A 435 0.13 -3.55 7.00
N LEU A 436 1.02 -4.35 6.43
CA LEU A 436 1.19 -4.43 4.98
C LEU A 436 -0.05 -5.01 4.30
N VAL A 437 -0.63 -6.08 4.83
CA VAL A 437 -1.89 -6.61 4.27
C VAL A 437 -3.07 -5.68 4.53
N GLU A 438 -3.09 -4.96 5.66
CA GLU A 438 -4.10 -3.92 5.90
C GLU A 438 -4.04 -2.80 4.82
N ASN A 439 -2.84 -2.44 4.37
CA ASN A 439 -2.66 -1.50 3.25
C ASN A 439 -3.16 -2.08 1.92
N ASP A 440 -3.01 -3.38 1.68
CA ASP A 440 -3.56 -4.06 0.49
C ASP A 440 -5.09 -4.10 0.49
N ILE A 441 -5.70 -4.12 1.67
CA ILE A 441 -7.16 -4.04 1.85
C ILE A 441 -7.70 -2.65 1.48
N ARG A 442 -6.90 -1.59 1.67
CA ARG A 442 -7.35 -0.21 1.52
C ARG A 442 -7.99 0.13 0.16
N PRO A 443 -7.45 -0.29 -1.02
CA PRO A 443 -8.10 -0.03 -2.30
C PRO A 443 -9.51 -0.63 -2.38
N ALA A 444 -9.70 -1.87 -1.94
CA ALA A 444 -11.02 -2.51 -1.91
C ALA A 444 -11.95 -1.83 -0.89
N ALA A 445 -11.42 -1.41 0.27
CA ALA A 445 -12.17 -0.71 1.31
C ALA A 445 -12.62 0.70 0.87
N VAL A 446 -11.80 1.43 0.11
CA VAL A 446 -12.18 2.70 -0.51
C VAL A 446 -13.19 2.46 -1.63
N GLY A 447 -12.93 1.48 -2.49
CA GLY A 447 -13.81 1.11 -3.58
C GLY A 447 -15.23 0.79 -3.12
N ARG A 448 -15.38 -0.02 -2.06
CA ARG A 448 -16.71 -0.38 -1.53
C ARG A 448 -17.54 0.83 -1.05
N LYS A 449 -16.91 1.91 -0.64
CA LYS A 449 -17.61 3.16 -0.29
C LYS A 449 -18.16 3.88 -1.53
N ARG A 450 -17.58 3.62 -2.71
CA ARG A 450 -17.97 4.23 -3.98
C ARG A 450 -19.01 3.38 -4.73
N TRP A 451 -18.78 2.07 -4.85
CA TRP A 451 -19.67 1.17 -5.58
C TRP A 451 -20.63 0.37 -4.69
N LEU A 452 -20.57 0.54 -3.37
CA LEU A 452 -21.48 0.13 -2.30
C LEU A 452 -21.61 -1.39 -2.10
N PHE A 453 -21.75 -2.20 -3.14
CA PHE A 453 -21.98 -3.65 -3.03
C PHE A 453 -21.46 -4.42 -4.25
N ILE A 454 -21.24 -5.71 -4.07
CA ILE A 454 -21.10 -6.69 -5.15
C ILE A 454 -22.51 -7.07 -5.62
N GLY A 455 -22.79 -6.95 -6.91
CA GLY A 455 -24.14 -7.10 -7.47
C GLY A 455 -24.73 -8.51 -7.39
N HIS A 456 -23.90 -9.54 -7.18
CA HIS A 456 -24.32 -10.94 -7.03
C HIS A 456 -23.23 -11.77 -6.36
N PRO A 457 -23.53 -12.77 -5.51
CA PRO A 457 -22.53 -13.62 -4.87
C PRO A 457 -21.53 -14.25 -5.85
N GLN A 458 -22.03 -14.74 -6.99
CA GLN A 458 -21.16 -15.30 -8.04
C GLN A 458 -20.26 -14.28 -8.72
N ALA A 459 -20.46 -12.97 -8.52
CA ALA A 459 -19.62 -11.94 -9.10
C ALA A 459 -18.40 -11.57 -8.22
N GLY A 460 -18.35 -12.03 -6.98
CA GLY A 460 -17.31 -11.69 -6.03
C GLY A 460 -15.91 -12.16 -6.46
N TRP A 461 -15.82 -13.36 -7.04
CA TRP A 461 -14.55 -13.92 -7.51
C TRP A 461 -13.90 -13.07 -8.63
N ARG A 462 -14.70 -12.44 -9.49
CA ARG A 462 -14.21 -11.57 -10.58
C ARG A 462 -13.41 -10.41 -10.02
N SER A 463 -14.00 -9.75 -9.03
CA SER A 463 -13.34 -8.64 -8.34
C SER A 463 -12.07 -9.11 -7.63
N ALA A 464 -12.10 -10.28 -6.99
CA ALA A 464 -10.95 -10.87 -6.33
C ALA A 464 -9.78 -11.10 -7.30
N VAL A 465 -10.04 -11.71 -8.46
CA VAL A 465 -9.01 -11.97 -9.49
C VAL A 465 -8.42 -10.65 -10.02
N VAL A 466 -9.27 -9.69 -10.40
CA VAL A 466 -8.79 -8.42 -10.98
C VAL A 466 -8.00 -7.61 -9.95
N TYR A 467 -8.50 -7.46 -8.72
CA TYR A 467 -7.75 -6.78 -7.64
C TYR A 467 -6.41 -7.46 -7.36
N SER A 468 -6.35 -8.80 -7.38
CA SER A 468 -5.11 -9.54 -7.13
C SER A 468 -4.02 -9.16 -8.15
N VAL A 469 -4.36 -9.19 -9.43
CA VAL A 469 -3.43 -8.86 -10.50
C VAL A 469 -3.00 -7.40 -10.44
N LEU A 470 -3.94 -6.47 -10.23
CA LEU A 470 -3.65 -5.04 -10.13
C LEU A 470 -2.80 -4.69 -8.90
N ASN A 471 -3.18 -5.21 -7.71
CA ASN A 471 -2.45 -4.91 -6.49
C ASN A 471 -1.04 -5.51 -6.51
N SER A 472 -0.87 -6.72 -7.04
CA SER A 472 0.45 -7.33 -7.23
C SER A 472 1.34 -6.49 -8.17
N ALA A 473 0.79 -6.01 -9.28
CA ALA A 473 1.52 -5.12 -10.19
C ALA A 473 1.94 -3.81 -9.51
N ARG A 474 1.04 -3.16 -8.77
CA ARG A 474 1.32 -1.92 -8.05
C ARG A 474 2.39 -2.08 -6.97
N ARG A 475 2.34 -3.15 -6.20
CA ARG A 475 3.34 -3.43 -5.16
C ARG A 475 4.74 -3.61 -5.73
N ARG A 476 4.83 -4.04 -6.97
CA ARG A 476 6.07 -4.17 -7.74
C ARG A 476 6.48 -2.87 -8.47
N GLY A 477 5.75 -1.77 -8.25
CA GLY A 477 6.01 -0.49 -8.90
C GLY A 477 5.71 -0.47 -10.41
N LEU A 478 4.98 -1.47 -10.92
CA LEU A 478 4.59 -1.52 -12.33
C LEU A 478 3.47 -0.52 -12.61
N ASN A 479 3.52 0.12 -13.78
CA ASN A 479 2.39 0.90 -14.27
C ASN A 479 1.23 -0.05 -14.62
N PRO A 480 0.07 0.02 -13.93
CA PRO A 480 -1.01 -0.92 -14.15
C PRO A 480 -1.58 -0.91 -15.57
N GLN A 481 -1.59 0.25 -16.22
CA GLN A 481 -2.08 0.38 -17.60
C GLN A 481 -1.16 -0.35 -18.58
N ILE A 482 0.16 -0.13 -18.47
CA ILE A 482 1.15 -0.77 -19.34
C ILE A 482 1.14 -2.28 -19.11
N TYR A 483 1.15 -2.69 -17.85
CA TYR A 483 1.13 -4.10 -17.46
C TYR A 483 -0.13 -4.82 -17.97
N LEU A 484 -1.33 -4.29 -17.69
CA LEU A 484 -2.57 -4.89 -18.17
C LEU A 484 -2.66 -4.94 -19.69
N THR A 485 -2.21 -3.88 -20.38
CA THR A 485 -2.21 -3.87 -21.84
C THR A 485 -1.37 -4.99 -22.41
N ASP A 486 -0.16 -5.19 -21.88
CA ASP A 486 0.74 -6.25 -22.34
C ASP A 486 0.20 -7.65 -22.01
N ILE A 487 -0.17 -7.91 -20.75
CA ILE A 487 -0.62 -9.25 -20.37
C ILE A 487 -1.92 -9.65 -21.07
N LEU A 488 -2.88 -8.73 -21.25
CA LEU A 488 -4.13 -9.00 -21.95
C LEU A 488 -3.91 -9.19 -23.46
N THR A 489 -2.84 -8.65 -24.02
CA THR A 489 -2.42 -8.93 -25.41
C THR A 489 -1.87 -10.35 -25.53
N ARG A 490 -1.06 -10.79 -24.57
CA ARG A 490 -0.34 -12.06 -24.61
C ARG A 490 -1.18 -13.25 -24.15
N LEU A 491 -2.03 -13.06 -23.14
CA LEU A 491 -2.82 -14.14 -22.51
C LEU A 491 -3.62 -15.01 -23.49
N PRO A 492 -4.27 -14.47 -24.56
CA PRO A 492 -5.03 -15.30 -25.49
C PRO A 492 -4.18 -16.31 -26.29
N ALA A 493 -2.88 -16.09 -26.40
CA ALA A 493 -1.99 -16.88 -27.24
C ALA A 493 -0.85 -17.60 -26.46
N ILE A 494 -0.61 -17.21 -25.19
CA ILE A 494 0.48 -17.79 -24.41
C ILE A 494 0.17 -19.23 -23.98
N LYS A 495 1.18 -20.08 -23.98
CA LYS A 495 1.04 -21.43 -23.43
C LYS A 495 0.96 -21.39 -21.91
N ILE A 496 0.17 -22.28 -21.31
CA ILE A 496 0.01 -22.36 -19.86
C ILE A 496 1.34 -22.59 -19.13
N THR A 497 2.29 -23.28 -19.75
CA THR A 497 3.64 -23.52 -19.23
C THR A 497 4.51 -22.25 -19.19
N GLU A 498 4.17 -21.24 -19.97
CA GLU A 498 4.92 -19.99 -20.11
C GLU A 498 4.26 -18.82 -19.36
N ILE A 499 3.10 -19.05 -18.75
CA ILE A 499 2.31 -17.99 -18.08
C ILE A 499 3.07 -17.32 -16.93
N HIS A 500 4.06 -17.99 -16.35
CA HIS A 500 4.94 -17.45 -15.31
C HIS A 500 5.68 -16.18 -15.76
N GLN A 501 5.94 -16.02 -17.09
CA GLN A 501 6.57 -14.81 -17.66
C GLN A 501 5.69 -13.57 -17.53
N LEU A 502 4.39 -13.74 -17.24
CA LEU A 502 3.43 -12.65 -17.04
C LEU A 502 3.24 -12.29 -15.56
N LEU A 503 3.88 -13.02 -14.64
CA LEU A 503 3.85 -12.72 -13.21
C LEU A 503 4.41 -11.31 -12.96
N PRO A 504 3.80 -10.50 -12.09
CA PRO A 504 4.27 -9.14 -11.82
C PRO A 504 5.75 -9.07 -11.44
N GLY A 505 6.25 -10.10 -10.73
CA GLY A 505 7.66 -10.18 -10.32
C GLY A 505 8.64 -10.58 -11.43
N GLN A 506 8.17 -11.15 -12.53
CA GLN A 506 9.00 -11.66 -13.64
C GLN A 506 8.72 -10.91 -14.95
N TRP A 507 7.65 -10.14 -14.98
CA TRP A 507 7.20 -9.47 -16.19
C TRP A 507 8.21 -8.48 -16.75
N LYS A 508 8.37 -8.57 -18.09
CA LYS A 508 9.11 -7.60 -18.89
C LYS A 508 8.20 -7.16 -20.04
N PRO A 509 8.11 -5.85 -20.32
CA PRO A 509 7.34 -5.37 -21.45
C PRO A 509 7.89 -5.99 -22.76
N LEU A 510 6.99 -6.30 -23.70
CA LEU A 510 7.43 -6.63 -25.05
C LEU A 510 8.18 -5.40 -25.60
N SER A 511 9.39 -5.61 -26.09
CA SER A 511 10.08 -4.58 -26.87
C SER A 511 9.20 -4.22 -28.06
N VAL A 512 8.64 -3.01 -28.05
CA VAL A 512 7.96 -2.46 -29.23
C VAL A 512 9.06 -2.24 -30.25
N ASN A 513 9.23 -3.18 -31.19
CA ASN A 513 9.92 -2.87 -32.43
C ASN A 513 9.08 -1.79 -33.13
N THR A 514 9.44 -0.53 -32.94
CA THR A 514 9.00 0.57 -33.79
C THR A 514 9.61 0.31 -35.16
N SER A 515 8.88 -0.43 -35.99
CA SER A 515 9.10 -0.49 -37.44
C SER A 515 8.14 0.45 -38.13
#